data_d27be8905c91a08edc11aa742f1a716b
#
_entry.id   d27be8905c91a08edc11aa742f1a716b
#
_cell.length_a   1.000
_cell.length_b   1.000
_cell.length_c   1.000
_cell.angle_alpha   90.00
_cell.angle_beta   90.00
_cell.angle_gamma   90.00
#
_symmetry.space_group_name_H-M   'P 1'
#
loop_
_entity.id
_entity.type
_entity.pdbx_description
1 polymer ?
#
loop_
_entity_poly.entity_id
_entity_poly.type
_entity_poly.pdbx_seq_one_letter_code
_entity_poly.pdbx_strand_id
1 'polypeptide(L)'
;MKEKVLKLMVLGCAFFLASILGAEGQGKVLMLLRVGDQGLIDLMLAKEVTVMKTALSASGFTMVIATTTGDAIKGSTTSLRPDAKVASIRLADYKGLILPCMAAGGTPIPSEFVAFVKQAAALGKPIAAQNNAVEILGQAGVLKGKRFAIEQDLSATVPGGTFAGIGVVQDCNIVTSGTCPFMAQELSKPDGTGELTRKLIALMR
;
A
#
# COMPACT_ATOMS: atom_id res chain seq x y z
N MET A 1 2.28 59.17 -43.79
CA MET A 1 1.59 57.86 -43.90
C MET A 1 2.58 56.72 -43.65
N LYS A 2 3.45 56.81 -42.60
CA LYS A 2 4.49 55.80 -42.30
C LYS A 2 4.69 55.53 -40.78
N GLU A 3 3.74 55.87 -39.92
CA GLU A 3 3.89 55.68 -38.44
C GLU A 3 2.87 54.78 -37.77
N LYS A 4 2.07 54.02 -38.52
CA LYS A 4 1.02 53.14 -37.91
C LYS A 4 1.25 51.65 -38.03
N VAL A 5 2.42 51.17 -38.50
CA VAL A 5 2.69 49.73 -38.72
C VAL A 5 3.63 49.11 -37.66
N LEU A 6 4.21 49.89 -36.74
CA LEU A 6 5.19 49.36 -35.77
C LEU A 6 4.65 49.14 -34.36
N LYS A 7 3.33 49.12 -34.15
CA LYS A 7 2.73 48.85 -32.81
C LYS A 7 1.93 47.53 -32.69
N LEU A 8 1.99 46.65 -33.68
CA LEU A 8 1.19 45.40 -33.66
C LEU A 8 2.01 44.12 -33.64
N MET A 9 3.31 44.20 -33.32
CA MET A 9 4.19 43.00 -33.32
C MET A 9 4.86 42.69 -31.96
N VAL A 10 4.45 43.31 -30.86
CA VAL A 10 5.07 43.07 -29.53
C VAL A 10 4.09 42.42 -28.53
N LEU A 11 2.89 42.04 -28.95
CA LEU A 11 1.89 41.43 -28.04
C LEU A 11 1.71 39.92 -28.23
N GLY A 12 2.60 39.23 -28.92
CA GLY A 12 2.46 37.80 -29.30
C GLY A 12 3.38 36.81 -28.58
N CYS A 13 4.28 37.23 -27.69
CA CYS A 13 5.29 36.33 -27.09
C CYS A 13 5.24 36.17 -25.56
N ALA A 14 4.15 36.51 -24.90
CA ALA A 14 4.06 36.43 -23.43
C ALA A 14 3.10 35.36 -22.89
N PHE A 15 2.69 34.38 -23.69
CA PHE A 15 1.71 33.34 -23.21
C PHE A 15 2.16 31.91 -23.43
N PHE A 16 3.44 31.57 -23.39
CA PHE A 16 3.88 30.17 -23.50
C PHE A 16 4.98 29.79 -22.50
N LEU A 17 4.97 30.38 -21.29
CA LEU A 17 5.87 30.00 -20.20
C LEU A 17 5.12 29.70 -18.90
N ALA A 18 3.99 29.02 -19.02
CA ALA A 18 3.27 28.53 -17.84
C ALA A 18 2.84 27.10 -18.12
N SER A 19 3.60 26.13 -17.74
CA SER A 19 3.20 24.75 -17.35
C SER A 19 4.34 23.76 -17.48
N ILE A 20 5.54 24.07 -16.97
CA ILE A 20 6.46 23.03 -16.50
C ILE A 20 6.55 23.19 -14.98
N LEU A 21 5.42 23.23 -14.32
CA LEU A 21 5.32 22.78 -12.94
C LEU A 21 5.35 21.25 -13.04
N GLY A 22 6.54 20.68 -12.85
CA GLY A 22 6.67 19.25 -12.66
C GLY A 22 5.64 18.84 -11.60
N ALA A 23 4.80 17.87 -11.92
CA ALA A 23 3.88 17.31 -10.96
C ALA A 23 4.72 16.83 -9.77
N GLU A 24 4.75 17.60 -8.67
CA GLU A 24 5.34 17.12 -7.44
C GLU A 24 4.65 15.80 -7.11
N GLY A 25 5.44 14.71 -7.00
CA GLY A 25 4.90 13.40 -6.70
C GLY A 25 4.08 13.46 -5.41
N GLN A 26 2.96 12.72 -5.36
CA GLN A 26 2.05 12.70 -4.20
C GLN A 26 2.74 12.22 -2.90
N GLY A 27 4.01 11.83 -2.97
CA GLY A 27 4.82 11.36 -1.84
C GLY A 27 5.08 9.84 -1.88
N LYS A 28 5.63 9.34 -0.78
CA LYS A 28 6.04 7.92 -0.68
C LYS A 28 5.01 7.11 0.10
N VAL A 29 4.81 5.87 -0.32
CA VAL A 29 4.03 4.84 0.41
C VAL A 29 4.97 3.71 0.79
N LEU A 30 4.95 3.31 2.06
CA LEU A 30 5.76 2.20 2.54
C LEU A 30 5.00 0.88 2.37
N MET A 31 5.61 -0.08 1.69
CA MET A 31 5.16 -1.47 1.67
C MET A 31 6.03 -2.29 2.61
N LEU A 32 5.43 -2.82 3.68
CA LEU A 32 6.09 -3.79 4.56
C LEU A 32 5.80 -5.19 4.05
N LEU A 33 6.84 -5.88 3.60
CA LEU A 33 6.70 -7.15 2.89
C LEU A 33 7.27 -8.30 3.71
N ARG A 34 6.37 -9.18 4.20
CA ARG A 34 6.67 -10.43 4.89
C ARG A 34 6.49 -11.56 3.89
N VAL A 35 7.50 -12.40 3.73
CA VAL A 35 7.46 -13.50 2.77
C VAL A 35 6.97 -14.78 3.46
N GLY A 36 6.05 -15.47 2.81
CA GLY A 36 5.49 -16.74 3.25
C GLY A 36 5.87 -17.91 2.37
N ASP A 37 4.88 -18.64 1.87
CA ASP A 37 5.05 -19.85 1.07
C ASP A 37 5.89 -19.60 -0.19
N GLN A 38 7.00 -20.34 -0.31
CA GLN A 38 7.94 -20.23 -1.42
C GLN A 38 7.30 -20.61 -2.77
N GLY A 39 6.34 -21.54 -2.78
CA GLY A 39 5.61 -21.95 -3.99
C GLY A 39 4.69 -20.88 -4.55
N LEU A 40 4.31 -19.88 -3.73
CA LEU A 40 3.36 -18.83 -4.10
C LEU A 40 4.03 -17.48 -4.40
N ILE A 41 5.34 -17.35 -4.23
CA ILE A 41 6.04 -16.05 -4.42
C ILE A 41 5.79 -15.46 -5.80
N ASP A 42 5.95 -16.24 -6.87
CA ASP A 42 5.75 -15.73 -8.24
C ASP A 42 4.32 -15.19 -8.45
N LEU A 43 3.31 -15.91 -7.96
CA LEU A 43 1.91 -15.47 -8.00
C LEU A 43 1.72 -14.16 -7.24
N MET A 44 2.22 -14.10 -6.00
CA MET A 44 2.00 -12.96 -5.12
C MET A 44 2.76 -11.71 -5.62
N LEU A 45 3.99 -11.87 -6.11
CA LEU A 45 4.71 -10.74 -6.71
C LEU A 45 4.00 -10.20 -7.95
N ALA A 46 3.48 -11.07 -8.82
CA ALA A 46 2.81 -10.67 -10.05
C ALA A 46 1.42 -10.07 -9.80
N LYS A 47 0.59 -10.71 -8.98
CA LYS A 47 -0.84 -10.40 -8.85
C LYS A 47 -1.17 -9.51 -7.65
N GLU A 48 -0.30 -9.43 -6.66
CA GLU A 48 -0.50 -8.59 -5.48
C GLU A 48 0.44 -7.38 -5.50
N VAL A 49 1.75 -7.59 -5.36
CA VAL A 49 2.73 -6.51 -5.25
C VAL A 49 2.76 -5.61 -6.50
N THR A 50 2.78 -6.23 -7.69
CA THR A 50 2.79 -5.47 -8.96
C THR A 50 1.50 -4.68 -9.16
N VAL A 51 0.34 -5.23 -8.80
CA VAL A 51 -0.96 -4.54 -8.90
C VAL A 51 -0.98 -3.32 -7.95
N MET A 52 -0.56 -3.49 -6.70
CA MET A 52 -0.45 -2.40 -5.72
C MET A 52 0.50 -1.30 -6.22
N LYS A 53 1.70 -1.69 -6.69
CA LYS A 53 2.70 -0.76 -7.22
C LYS A 53 2.17 0.04 -8.40
N THR A 54 1.54 -0.63 -9.35
CA THR A 54 0.99 0.01 -10.56
C THR A 54 -0.08 1.03 -10.20
N ALA A 55 -1.01 0.68 -9.31
CA ALA A 55 -2.08 1.58 -8.89
C ALA A 55 -1.56 2.81 -8.14
N LEU A 56 -0.59 2.63 -7.24
CA LEU A 56 0.08 3.72 -6.52
C LEU A 56 0.83 4.65 -7.49
N SER A 57 1.62 4.08 -8.40
CA SER A 57 2.39 4.85 -9.40
C SER A 57 1.47 5.63 -10.33
N ALA A 58 0.39 5.03 -10.82
CA ALA A 58 -0.61 5.71 -11.65
C ALA A 58 -1.32 6.86 -10.91
N SER A 59 -1.28 6.86 -9.58
CA SER A 59 -1.83 7.92 -8.74
C SER A 59 -0.78 8.92 -8.26
N GLY A 60 0.46 8.87 -8.79
CA GLY A 60 1.53 9.80 -8.48
C GLY A 60 2.33 9.48 -7.21
N PHE A 61 2.08 8.34 -6.55
CA PHE A 61 2.84 7.92 -5.37
C PHE A 61 4.05 7.06 -5.76
N THR A 62 5.15 7.21 -5.02
CA THR A 62 6.30 6.32 -5.09
C THR A 62 6.19 5.26 -4.01
N MET A 63 6.18 3.98 -4.39
CA MET A 63 6.20 2.88 -3.45
C MET A 63 7.65 2.53 -3.07
N VAL A 64 7.90 2.40 -1.77
CA VAL A 64 9.16 1.90 -1.20
C VAL A 64 8.87 0.57 -0.51
N ILE A 65 9.56 -0.48 -0.91
CA ILE A 65 9.41 -1.83 -0.36
C ILE A 65 10.48 -2.06 0.69
N ALA A 66 10.07 -2.43 1.90
CA ALA A 66 10.98 -2.78 2.99
C ALA A 66 10.67 -4.18 3.53
N THR A 67 11.75 -4.90 3.85
CA THR A 67 11.73 -6.18 4.55
C THR A 67 12.62 -6.10 5.78
N THR A 68 12.52 -7.08 6.68
CA THR A 68 13.38 -7.15 7.87
C THR A 68 14.85 -7.24 7.51
N THR A 69 15.20 -8.11 6.56
CA THR A 69 16.59 -8.41 6.21
C THR A 69 17.15 -7.52 5.09
N GLY A 70 16.30 -7.03 4.19
CA GLY A 70 16.71 -6.36 2.96
C GLY A 70 17.20 -7.30 1.86
N ASP A 71 17.09 -8.62 2.08
CA ASP A 71 17.50 -9.61 1.09
C ASP A 71 16.51 -9.70 -0.06
N ALA A 72 16.99 -10.12 -1.22
CA ALA A 72 16.12 -10.35 -2.38
C ALA A 72 15.14 -11.49 -2.11
N ILE A 73 13.88 -11.24 -2.43
CA ILE A 73 12.81 -12.24 -2.41
C ILE A 73 12.87 -12.96 -3.76
N LYS A 74 13.00 -14.28 -3.71
CA LYS A 74 13.17 -15.13 -4.91
C LYS A 74 12.02 -16.12 -5.02
N GLY A 75 11.26 -16.02 -6.10
CA GLY A 75 10.37 -17.07 -6.57
C GLY A 75 11.10 -18.04 -7.50
N SER A 76 10.36 -18.88 -8.19
CA SER A 76 10.90 -19.82 -9.17
C SER A 76 11.31 -19.14 -10.47
N THR A 77 10.58 -18.13 -10.90
CA THR A 77 10.77 -17.40 -12.17
C THR A 77 11.00 -15.91 -11.99
N THR A 78 10.64 -15.35 -10.83
CA THR A 78 10.74 -13.93 -10.54
C THR A 78 11.62 -13.65 -9.33
N SER A 79 12.11 -12.43 -9.23
CA SER A 79 12.77 -11.97 -8.01
C SER A 79 12.45 -10.49 -7.78
N LEU A 80 12.40 -10.10 -6.52
CA LEU A 80 12.20 -8.71 -6.09
C LEU A 80 13.30 -8.34 -5.09
N ARG A 81 14.01 -7.24 -5.37
CA ARG A 81 14.94 -6.65 -4.42
C ARG A 81 14.19 -5.58 -3.63
N PRO A 82 14.11 -5.68 -2.30
CA PRO A 82 13.58 -4.60 -1.47
C PRO A 82 14.42 -3.31 -1.62
N ASP A 83 13.78 -2.17 -1.45
CA ASP A 83 14.45 -0.86 -1.51
C ASP A 83 15.20 -0.56 -0.20
N ALA A 84 14.75 -1.15 0.92
CA ALA A 84 15.30 -0.85 2.25
C ALA A 84 15.11 -2.00 3.24
N LYS A 85 15.87 -1.94 4.34
CA LYS A 85 15.56 -2.70 5.56
C LYS A 85 14.60 -1.88 6.42
N VAL A 86 13.66 -2.53 7.10
CA VAL A 86 12.71 -1.87 8.01
C VAL A 86 13.45 -1.01 9.05
N ALA A 87 14.56 -1.51 9.60
CA ALA A 87 15.37 -0.78 10.58
C ALA A 87 15.91 0.58 10.09
N SER A 88 15.99 0.82 8.77
CA SER A 88 16.45 2.09 8.19
C SER A 88 15.31 3.05 7.84
N ILE A 89 14.05 2.67 8.04
CA ILE A 89 12.89 3.46 7.64
C ILE A 89 12.55 4.51 8.69
N ARG A 90 12.39 5.76 8.24
CA ARG A 90 11.75 6.82 9.01
C ARG A 90 10.30 6.98 8.55
N LEU A 91 9.37 6.58 9.39
CA LEU A 91 7.94 6.52 9.02
C LEU A 91 7.35 7.92 8.70
N ALA A 92 7.95 8.99 9.23
CA ALA A 92 7.53 10.36 8.91
C ALA A 92 7.62 10.69 7.40
N ASP A 93 8.52 10.04 6.67
CA ASP A 93 8.78 10.28 5.25
C ASP A 93 7.70 9.68 4.33
N TYR A 94 6.73 8.94 4.88
CA TYR A 94 5.72 8.20 4.13
C TYR A 94 4.31 8.73 4.39
N LYS A 95 3.47 8.73 3.37
CA LYS A 95 2.06 9.15 3.45
C LYS A 95 1.16 8.07 4.04
N GLY A 96 1.49 6.80 3.86
CA GLY A 96 0.73 5.65 4.36
C GLY A 96 1.52 4.36 4.30
N LEU A 97 0.92 3.29 4.85
CA LEU A 97 1.43 1.93 4.85
C LEU A 97 0.54 1.01 4.04
N ILE A 98 1.16 0.05 3.35
CA ILE A 98 0.47 -1.09 2.77
C ILE A 98 1.21 -2.38 3.12
N LEU A 99 0.47 -3.37 3.59
CA LEU A 99 0.97 -4.68 3.98
C LEU A 99 0.29 -5.75 3.12
N PRO A 100 0.98 -6.29 2.11
CA PRO A 100 0.46 -7.38 1.30
C PRO A 100 0.41 -8.69 2.09
N CYS A 101 -0.42 -9.61 1.64
CA CYS A 101 -0.56 -10.95 2.20
C CYS A 101 0.71 -11.80 2.02
N MET A 102 1.24 -11.81 0.79
CA MET A 102 2.40 -12.62 0.39
C MET A 102 2.31 -14.10 0.76
N ALA A 103 1.08 -14.62 0.92
CA ALA A 103 0.82 -15.97 1.40
C ALA A 103 1.59 -16.31 2.70
N ALA A 104 1.72 -15.32 3.59
CA ALA A 104 2.57 -15.42 4.78
C ALA A 104 1.86 -16.06 5.99
N GLY A 105 0.74 -16.75 5.77
CA GLY A 105 0.06 -17.53 6.81
C GLY A 105 0.99 -18.56 7.46
N GLY A 106 0.92 -18.68 8.78
CA GLY A 106 1.78 -19.60 9.53
C GLY A 106 3.23 -19.16 9.71
N THR A 107 3.69 -18.07 9.03
CA THR A 107 5.03 -17.53 9.30
C THR A 107 5.01 -16.59 10.51
N PRO A 108 6.09 -16.53 11.30
CA PRO A 108 6.16 -15.59 12.42
C PRO A 108 5.98 -14.14 11.98
N ILE A 109 5.22 -13.37 12.76
CA ILE A 109 5.08 -11.93 12.55
C ILE A 109 6.28 -11.23 13.21
N PRO A 110 7.09 -10.47 12.44
CA PRO A 110 8.19 -9.71 13.00
C PRO A 110 7.69 -8.63 13.96
N SER A 111 8.26 -8.56 15.16
CA SER A 111 7.88 -7.55 16.17
C SER A 111 8.05 -6.12 15.67
N GLU A 112 9.04 -5.89 14.80
CA GLU A 112 9.26 -4.60 14.15
C GLU A 112 8.11 -4.18 13.23
N PHE A 113 7.43 -5.12 12.53
CA PHE A 113 6.24 -4.80 11.73
C PHE A 113 5.09 -4.36 12.65
N VAL A 114 4.89 -5.06 13.76
CA VAL A 114 3.88 -4.68 14.78
C VAL A 114 4.17 -3.27 15.33
N ALA A 115 5.43 -2.98 15.65
CA ALA A 115 5.87 -1.67 16.14
C ALA A 115 5.63 -0.57 15.08
N PHE A 116 5.96 -0.83 13.81
CA PHE A 116 5.72 0.11 12.71
C PHE A 116 4.23 0.41 12.49
N VAL A 117 3.38 -0.61 12.50
CA VAL A 117 1.92 -0.44 12.39
C VAL A 117 1.38 0.40 13.54
N LYS A 118 1.80 0.09 14.78
CA LYS A 118 1.42 0.86 15.97
C LYS A 118 1.85 2.33 15.87
N GLN A 119 3.08 2.59 15.42
CA GLN A 119 3.60 3.95 15.22
C GLN A 119 2.84 4.68 14.10
N ALA A 120 2.56 4.01 12.97
CA ALA A 120 1.80 4.60 11.87
C ALA A 120 0.41 5.03 12.31
N ALA A 121 -0.28 4.17 13.06
CA ALA A 121 -1.60 4.48 13.61
C ALA A 121 -1.54 5.67 14.59
N ALA A 122 -0.53 5.73 15.46
CA ALA A 122 -0.33 6.86 16.38
C ALA A 122 -0.08 8.20 15.65
N LEU A 123 0.54 8.14 14.47
CA LEU A 123 0.74 9.30 13.58
C LEU A 123 -0.47 9.60 12.68
N GLY A 124 -1.59 8.90 12.84
CA GLY A 124 -2.78 9.08 12.03
C GLY A 124 -2.63 8.67 10.56
N LYS A 125 -1.58 7.92 10.21
CA LYS A 125 -1.33 7.54 8.82
C LYS A 125 -2.33 6.49 8.33
N PRO A 126 -2.79 6.57 7.08
CA PRO A 126 -3.56 5.50 6.46
C PRO A 126 -2.78 4.19 6.38
N ILE A 127 -3.46 3.08 6.70
CA ILE A 127 -2.88 1.74 6.70
C ILE A 127 -3.80 0.80 5.92
N ALA A 128 -3.24 0.07 4.96
CA ALA A 128 -3.93 -1.01 4.28
C ALA A 128 -3.25 -2.35 4.58
N ALA A 129 -4.04 -3.39 4.85
CA ALA A 129 -3.53 -4.75 5.09
C ALA A 129 -4.40 -5.80 4.40
N GLN A 130 -3.76 -6.77 3.77
CA GLN A 130 -4.42 -7.83 3.03
C GLN A 130 -4.23 -9.19 3.70
N ASN A 131 -5.35 -9.86 3.98
CA ASN A 131 -5.46 -11.21 4.50
C ASN A 131 -4.50 -11.46 5.69
N ASN A 132 -3.51 -12.34 5.59
CA ASN A 132 -2.59 -12.67 6.68
C ASN A 132 -1.87 -11.45 7.29
N ALA A 133 -1.76 -10.34 6.56
CA ALA A 133 -1.18 -9.12 7.10
C ALA A 133 -2.14 -8.37 8.06
N VAL A 134 -3.44 -8.67 8.06
CA VAL A 134 -4.41 -8.10 8.99
C VAL A 134 -4.12 -8.53 10.43
N GLU A 135 -3.53 -9.71 10.63
CA GLU A 135 -3.09 -10.17 11.95
C GLU A 135 -2.06 -9.24 12.60
N ILE A 136 -1.20 -8.61 11.77
CA ILE A 136 -0.22 -7.62 12.25
C ILE A 136 -0.94 -6.42 12.86
N LEU A 137 -2.04 -5.99 12.24
CA LEU A 137 -2.88 -4.90 12.75
C LEU A 137 -3.56 -5.30 14.06
N GLY A 138 -4.01 -6.56 14.14
CA GLY A 138 -4.57 -7.13 15.37
C GLY A 138 -3.57 -7.11 16.52
N GLN A 139 -2.36 -7.64 16.30
CA GLN A 139 -1.27 -7.66 17.29
C GLN A 139 -0.82 -6.24 17.68
N ALA A 140 -0.87 -5.29 16.76
CA ALA A 140 -0.59 -3.88 17.06
C ALA A 140 -1.70 -3.19 17.87
N GLY A 141 -2.86 -3.83 18.05
CA GLY A 141 -4.02 -3.30 18.77
C GLY A 141 -4.75 -2.17 18.03
N VAL A 142 -4.44 -1.94 16.74
CA VAL A 142 -5.01 -0.81 15.98
C VAL A 142 -6.40 -1.09 15.43
N LEU A 143 -6.86 -2.34 15.52
CA LEU A 143 -8.23 -2.76 15.14
C LEU A 143 -9.25 -2.64 16.28
N LYS A 144 -8.82 -2.27 17.49
CA LYS A 144 -9.73 -2.08 18.62
C LYS A 144 -10.80 -1.02 18.29
N GLY A 145 -12.07 -1.39 18.44
CA GLY A 145 -13.23 -0.55 18.10
C GLY A 145 -13.44 -0.33 16.60
N LYS A 146 -12.80 -1.11 15.74
CA LYS A 146 -12.91 -0.99 14.28
C LYS A 146 -13.46 -2.26 13.65
N ARG A 147 -14.10 -2.07 12.50
CA ARG A 147 -14.50 -3.15 11.60
C ARG A 147 -13.30 -3.55 10.75
N PHE A 148 -13.14 -4.86 10.53
CA PHE A 148 -12.06 -5.39 9.69
C PHE A 148 -12.52 -6.57 8.84
N ALA A 149 -11.82 -6.82 7.74
CA ALA A 149 -11.98 -8.00 6.89
C ALA A 149 -10.71 -8.84 6.92
N ILE A 150 -10.91 -10.16 6.96
CA ILE A 150 -9.89 -11.19 6.83
C ILE A 150 -10.56 -12.45 6.28
N GLU A 151 -9.82 -13.47 5.83
CA GLU A 151 -10.39 -14.70 5.22
C GLU A 151 -11.34 -15.49 6.14
N GLN A 152 -11.13 -15.41 7.42
CA GLN A 152 -11.93 -16.08 8.44
C GLN A 152 -12.13 -15.17 9.66
N ASP A 153 -13.12 -15.49 10.48
CA ASP A 153 -13.37 -14.72 11.71
C ASP A 153 -12.26 -14.94 12.74
N LEU A 154 -11.41 -13.94 12.91
CA LEU A 154 -10.35 -13.90 13.93
C LEU A 154 -10.71 -12.97 15.10
N SER A 155 -11.97 -12.67 15.34
CA SER A 155 -12.38 -11.78 16.44
C SER A 155 -11.84 -12.22 17.79
N ALA A 156 -11.65 -13.54 18.00
CA ALA A 156 -11.04 -14.07 19.21
C ALA A 156 -9.57 -13.68 19.39
N THR A 157 -8.84 -13.44 18.29
CA THR A 157 -7.41 -13.06 18.29
C THR A 157 -7.17 -11.59 18.04
N VAL A 158 -8.23 -10.83 17.74
CA VAL A 158 -8.21 -9.36 17.52
C VAL A 158 -9.08 -8.69 18.59
N PRO A 159 -8.56 -8.48 19.81
CA PRO A 159 -9.37 -7.99 20.92
C PRO A 159 -10.04 -6.66 20.62
N GLY A 160 -11.37 -6.62 20.72
CA GLY A 160 -12.19 -5.43 20.54
C GLY A 160 -12.38 -4.97 19.10
N GLY A 161 -11.90 -5.73 18.10
CA GLY A 161 -12.25 -5.55 16.69
C GLY A 161 -13.57 -6.24 16.34
N THR A 162 -14.22 -5.82 15.25
CA THR A 162 -15.44 -6.44 14.73
C THR A 162 -15.18 -7.04 13.34
N PHE A 163 -15.26 -8.35 13.22
CA PHE A 163 -15.16 -9.02 11.92
C PHE A 163 -16.34 -8.60 11.03
N ALA A 164 -16.04 -8.18 9.81
CA ALA A 164 -17.02 -7.66 8.85
C ALA A 164 -17.02 -8.43 7.51
N GLY A 165 -16.51 -9.66 7.53
CA GLY A 165 -16.47 -10.54 6.36
C GLY A 165 -15.11 -10.54 5.65
N ILE A 166 -15.11 -11.07 4.41
CA ILE A 166 -13.90 -11.35 3.64
C ILE A 166 -13.62 -10.31 2.54
N GLY A 167 -14.56 -9.42 2.24
CA GLY A 167 -14.40 -8.37 1.23
C GLY A 167 -13.44 -7.25 1.68
N VAL A 168 -13.47 -6.13 0.98
CA VAL A 168 -12.66 -4.96 1.36
C VAL A 168 -13.46 -4.08 2.32
N VAL A 169 -12.94 -3.86 3.51
CA VAL A 169 -13.54 -3.03 4.56
C VAL A 169 -12.63 -1.85 4.84
N GLN A 170 -13.22 -0.65 4.87
CA GLN A 170 -12.57 0.56 5.35
C GLN A 170 -13.26 1.01 6.63
N ASP A 171 -12.46 1.31 7.64
CA ASP A 171 -12.92 1.93 8.89
C ASP A 171 -11.92 3.01 9.29
N CYS A 172 -12.38 4.27 9.28
CA CYS A 172 -11.51 5.44 9.43
C CYS A 172 -10.33 5.41 8.43
N ASN A 173 -9.10 5.46 8.95
CA ASN A 173 -7.86 5.42 8.18
C ASN A 173 -7.27 4.01 7.99
N ILE A 174 -8.03 2.96 8.28
CA ILE A 174 -7.61 1.56 8.10
C ILE A 174 -8.44 0.90 7.01
N VAL A 175 -7.77 0.21 6.09
CA VAL A 175 -8.39 -0.59 5.03
C VAL A 175 -7.91 -2.03 5.17
N THR A 176 -8.82 -2.99 5.20
CA THR A 176 -8.49 -4.41 5.28
C THR A 176 -9.21 -5.19 4.18
N SER A 177 -8.63 -6.30 3.75
CA SER A 177 -9.25 -7.23 2.80
C SER A 177 -8.96 -8.67 3.22
N GLY A 178 -9.94 -9.54 3.18
CA GLY A 178 -9.76 -10.97 3.43
C GLY A 178 -9.41 -11.77 2.17
N THR A 179 -9.42 -11.17 0.98
CA THR A 179 -9.14 -11.87 -0.28
C THR A 179 -7.88 -11.30 -0.95
N CYS A 180 -6.77 -12.02 -0.86
CA CYS A 180 -5.58 -11.83 -1.69
C CYS A 180 -5.68 -12.68 -2.96
N PRO A 181 -4.79 -12.56 -3.95
CA PRO A 181 -4.86 -13.32 -5.20
C PRO A 181 -4.96 -14.84 -5.00
N PHE A 182 -4.25 -15.40 -4.03
CA PHE A 182 -4.32 -16.82 -3.69
C PHE A 182 -5.70 -17.17 -3.10
N MET A 183 -6.15 -16.47 -2.06
CA MET A 183 -7.44 -16.74 -1.44
C MET A 183 -8.64 -16.49 -2.35
N ALA A 184 -8.51 -15.54 -3.29
CA ALA A 184 -9.53 -15.31 -4.31
C ALA A 184 -9.75 -16.54 -5.20
N GLN A 185 -8.67 -17.24 -5.55
CA GLN A 185 -8.75 -18.50 -6.29
C GLN A 185 -9.36 -19.62 -5.43
N GLU A 186 -8.85 -19.83 -4.21
CA GLU A 186 -9.32 -20.87 -3.30
C GLU A 186 -10.80 -20.73 -2.96
N LEU A 187 -11.26 -19.51 -2.72
CA LEU A 187 -12.65 -19.24 -2.31
C LEU A 187 -13.60 -18.97 -3.48
N SER A 188 -13.09 -18.91 -4.72
CA SER A 188 -13.85 -18.47 -5.90
C SER A 188 -14.53 -17.11 -5.67
N LYS A 189 -13.78 -16.15 -5.11
CA LYS A 189 -14.23 -14.80 -4.79
C LYS A 189 -13.40 -13.76 -5.55
N PRO A 190 -13.90 -12.51 -5.71
CA PRO A 190 -13.10 -11.42 -6.26
C PRO A 190 -11.84 -11.16 -5.44
N ASP A 191 -10.71 -10.91 -6.10
CA ASP A 191 -9.48 -10.44 -5.49
C ASP A 191 -9.63 -9.00 -5.01
N GLY A 192 -9.37 -8.77 -3.72
CA GLY A 192 -9.49 -7.47 -3.07
C GLY A 192 -8.32 -6.51 -3.30
N THR A 193 -7.21 -6.95 -3.91
CA THR A 193 -5.95 -6.18 -4.02
C THR A 193 -6.14 -4.79 -4.63
N GLY A 194 -6.84 -4.73 -5.77
CA GLY A 194 -7.08 -3.47 -6.46
C GLY A 194 -7.97 -2.51 -5.68
N GLU A 195 -9.04 -3.02 -5.06
CA GLU A 195 -9.95 -2.18 -4.26
C GLU A 195 -9.28 -1.68 -2.98
N LEU A 196 -8.58 -2.54 -2.25
CA LEU A 196 -7.78 -2.19 -1.08
C LEU A 196 -6.84 -1.03 -1.38
N THR A 197 -6.09 -1.15 -2.49
CA THR A 197 -5.11 -0.12 -2.91
C THR A 197 -5.79 1.19 -3.27
N ARG A 198 -6.91 1.17 -4.01
CA ARG A 198 -7.65 2.39 -4.35
C ARG A 198 -8.19 3.10 -3.11
N LYS A 199 -8.71 2.36 -2.12
CA LYS A 199 -9.19 2.96 -0.85
C LYS A 199 -8.03 3.58 -0.06
N LEU A 200 -6.85 2.93 -0.01
CA LEU A 200 -5.66 3.52 0.61
C LEU A 200 -5.25 4.83 -0.09
N ILE A 201 -5.22 4.84 -1.42
CA ILE A 201 -4.90 6.02 -2.23
C ILE A 201 -5.87 7.17 -1.91
N ALA A 202 -7.16 6.88 -1.80
CA ALA A 202 -8.17 7.90 -1.47
C ALA A 202 -7.95 8.52 -0.09
N LEU A 203 -7.46 7.76 0.89
CA LEU A 203 -7.16 8.24 2.24
C LEU A 203 -5.89 9.09 2.34
N MET A 204 -5.00 9.00 1.34
CA MET A 204 -3.72 9.73 1.32
C MET A 204 -3.78 11.06 0.55
N ARG A 205 -4.88 11.33 -0.14
CA ARG A 205 -5.14 12.57 -0.89
C ARG A 205 -5.82 13.60 -0.03
#